data_f5ac60e50e32eb1d354dddf17a0cda97
#
_entry.id   f5ac60e50e32eb1d354dddf17a0cda97
#
_cell.length_a   1.000
_cell.length_b   1.000
_cell.length_c   1.000
_cell.angle_alpha   90.00
_cell.angle_beta   90.00
_cell.angle_gamma   90.00
#
_symmetry.space_group_name_H-M   'P 1'
#
loop_
_entity.id
_entity.type
_entity.pdbx_description
1 polymer ?
#
loop_
_entity_poly.entity_id
_entity_poly.type
_entity_poly.pdbx_seq_one_letter_code
_entity_poly.pdbx_strand_id
1 'polypeptide(L)'
;MPQLNKGGKFVFGISVVRDDLTIHIPPQALSEYDATRDDKVIIFTGSKITGGFCVTTYSLLAGSKLKHILEDCPALRDCLLSEGEFIQYKGRKYAWLGIDGNGVIKLPQSTLEVLKLQHGMELLSIRSSDIAFTMGAKGPLLEKAHNFQGNIAKY
;
A
#
# COMPACT_ATOMS: atom_id res chain seq x y z
N MET A 1 0.44 -2.68 17.99
CA MET A 1 1.55 -3.00 17.08
C MET A 1 2.81 -2.29 17.52
N PRO A 2 3.95 -2.96 17.47
CA PRO A 2 5.18 -2.36 17.99
C PRO A 2 5.77 -1.32 17.06
N GLN A 3 6.44 -0.35 17.65
CA GLN A 3 7.42 0.44 16.93
C GLN A 3 8.74 -0.33 16.94
N LEU A 4 9.43 -0.36 15.81
CA LEU A 4 10.72 -1.05 15.69
C LEU A 4 11.84 -0.26 16.35
N ASN A 5 11.67 1.06 16.45
CA ASN A 5 12.58 1.97 17.13
C ASN A 5 11.78 2.90 18.01
N LYS A 6 12.39 3.36 19.10
CA LYS A 6 11.79 4.41 19.91
C LYS A 6 11.59 5.68 19.06
N GLY A 7 10.35 6.18 18.99
CA GLY A 7 10.02 7.31 18.14
C GLY A 7 9.93 7.00 16.64
N GLY A 8 10.08 5.72 16.25
CA GLY A 8 10.00 5.30 14.86
C GLY A 8 8.57 5.15 14.36
N LYS A 9 8.45 4.73 13.10
CA LYS A 9 7.15 4.56 12.46
C LYS A 9 6.39 3.39 13.08
N PHE A 10 5.07 3.55 13.16
CA PHE A 10 4.18 2.53 13.66
C PHE A 10 4.05 1.39 12.63
N VAL A 11 4.19 0.16 13.09
CA VAL A 11 4.13 -1.05 12.26
C VAL A 11 2.77 -1.72 12.44
N PHE A 12 2.07 -1.92 11.33
CA PHE A 12 0.78 -2.63 11.34
C PHE A 12 0.95 -4.14 11.22
N GLY A 13 1.97 -4.60 10.54
CA GLY A 13 2.23 -6.02 10.34
C GLY A 13 3.02 -6.30 9.07
N ILE A 14 3.21 -7.59 8.81
CA ILE A 14 3.88 -8.08 7.61
C ILE A 14 2.83 -8.82 6.76
N SER A 15 2.75 -8.50 5.48
CA SER A 15 1.92 -9.21 4.52
C SER A 15 2.79 -9.97 3.52
N VAL A 16 2.31 -11.11 3.06
CA VAL A 16 3.02 -11.93 2.06
C VAL A 16 2.29 -11.84 0.74
N VAL A 17 3.03 -11.64 -0.35
CA VAL A 17 2.47 -11.77 -1.69
C VAL A 17 2.22 -13.26 -1.94
N ARG A 18 0.96 -13.67 -2.04
CA ARG A 18 0.56 -15.07 -2.16
C ARG A 18 0.67 -15.56 -3.60
N ASP A 19 0.62 -16.86 -3.77
CA ASP A 19 0.74 -17.52 -5.09
C ASP A 19 -0.32 -17.05 -6.09
N ASP A 20 -1.51 -16.71 -5.60
CA ASP A 20 -2.61 -16.18 -6.42
C ASP A 20 -2.52 -14.67 -6.63
N LEU A 21 -1.40 -14.06 -6.25
CA LEU A 21 -1.10 -12.63 -6.37
C LEU A 21 -1.97 -11.75 -5.47
N THR A 22 -2.56 -12.32 -4.42
CA THR A 22 -3.30 -11.56 -3.42
C THR A 22 -2.40 -11.14 -2.28
N ILE A 23 -2.77 -10.01 -1.67
CA ILE A 23 -2.11 -9.47 -0.49
C ILE A 23 -3.19 -9.12 0.52
N HIS A 24 -3.02 -9.58 1.76
CA HIS A 24 -3.94 -9.26 2.83
C HIS A 24 -3.39 -8.05 3.61
N ILE A 25 -4.07 -6.93 3.52
CA ILE A 25 -3.67 -5.72 4.26
C ILE A 25 -3.95 -5.94 5.74
N PRO A 26 -3.01 -5.59 6.64
CA PRO A 26 -3.24 -5.77 8.08
C PRO A 26 -4.52 -5.10 8.57
N PRO A 27 -5.33 -5.77 9.40
CA PRO A 27 -6.62 -5.23 9.84
C PRO A 27 -6.55 -3.87 10.51
N GLN A 28 -5.48 -3.60 11.23
CA GLN A 28 -5.32 -2.31 11.90
C GLN A 28 -5.12 -1.17 10.91
N ALA A 29 -4.40 -1.42 9.81
CA ALA A 29 -4.26 -0.44 8.73
C ALA A 29 -5.61 -0.20 8.05
N LEU A 30 -6.37 -1.28 7.78
CA LEU A 30 -7.71 -1.15 7.20
C LEU A 30 -8.61 -0.25 8.06
N SER A 31 -8.58 -0.46 9.37
CA SER A 31 -9.40 0.30 10.31
C SER A 31 -8.95 1.76 10.39
N GLU A 32 -7.66 2.01 10.49
CA GLU A 32 -7.13 3.37 10.66
C GLU A 32 -7.40 4.25 9.45
N TYR A 33 -7.31 3.69 8.23
CA TYR A 33 -7.50 4.43 6.99
C TYR A 33 -8.87 4.24 6.35
N ASP A 34 -9.74 3.46 6.99
CA ASP A 34 -11.07 3.12 6.44
C ASP A 34 -10.97 2.59 5.00
N ALA A 35 -10.01 1.68 4.79
CA ALA A 35 -9.57 1.30 3.46
C ALA A 35 -10.60 0.49 2.66
N THR A 36 -11.55 -0.15 3.33
CA THR A 36 -12.58 -0.96 2.64
C THR A 36 -13.84 -0.17 2.30
N ARG A 37 -13.90 1.11 2.66
CA ARG A 37 -15.11 1.93 2.55
C ARG A 37 -15.66 2.04 1.14
N ASP A 38 -14.80 2.27 0.16
CA ASP A 38 -15.21 2.57 -1.21
C ASP A 38 -15.06 1.35 -2.14
N ASP A 39 -14.78 0.16 -1.61
CA ASP A 39 -14.48 -1.06 -2.34
C ASP A 39 -13.29 -0.94 -3.29
N LYS A 40 -12.58 0.16 -3.22
CA LYS A 40 -11.41 0.46 -4.06
C LYS A 40 -10.39 1.22 -3.24
N VAL A 41 -9.12 0.97 -3.54
CA VAL A 41 -8.01 1.75 -3.01
C VAL A 41 -7.19 2.30 -4.17
N ILE A 42 -6.40 3.32 -3.88
CA ILE A 42 -5.39 3.84 -4.81
C ILE A 42 -4.04 3.38 -4.27
N ILE A 43 -3.25 2.78 -5.14
CA ILE A 43 -1.85 2.46 -4.82
C ILE A 43 -0.94 3.37 -5.63
N PHE A 44 0.20 3.69 -5.06
CA PHE A 44 1.22 4.46 -5.77
C PHE A 44 2.61 4.00 -5.37
N THR A 45 3.57 4.26 -6.25
CA THR A 45 4.94 3.76 -6.08
C THR A 45 5.55 4.26 -4.78
N GLY A 46 6.22 3.37 -4.07
CA GLY A 46 6.92 3.70 -2.83
C GLY A 46 8.22 4.46 -3.09
N SER A 47 8.90 4.83 -2.01
CA SER A 47 10.20 5.46 -2.12
C SER A 47 11.25 4.47 -2.62
N LYS A 48 12.39 4.99 -3.09
CA LYS A 48 13.52 4.14 -3.50
C LYS A 48 14.08 3.33 -2.32
N ILE A 49 13.90 3.82 -1.10
CA ILE A 49 14.41 3.16 0.12
C ILE A 49 13.54 1.96 0.47
N THR A 50 12.22 2.10 0.43
CA THR A 50 11.30 1.04 0.86
C THR A 50 10.85 0.14 -0.28
N GLY A 51 10.87 0.62 -1.52
CA GLY A 51 10.25 -0.10 -2.63
C GLY A 51 8.76 -0.31 -2.38
N GLY A 52 8.19 -1.34 -3.00
CA GLY A 52 6.79 -1.67 -2.82
C GLY A 52 5.85 -0.56 -3.26
N PHE A 53 4.81 -0.32 -2.46
CA PHE A 53 3.79 0.68 -2.79
C PHE A 53 3.19 1.30 -1.54
N CYS A 54 2.54 2.44 -1.74
CA CYS A 54 1.72 3.08 -0.71
C CYS A 54 0.26 2.90 -1.05
N VAL A 55 -0.60 2.94 -0.03
CA VAL A 55 -2.04 2.76 -0.19
C VAL A 55 -2.77 3.96 0.38
N THR A 56 -3.71 4.49 -0.37
CA THR A 56 -4.65 5.51 0.09
C THR A 56 -6.04 5.20 -0.46
N THR A 57 -7.02 6.03 -0.16
CA THR A 57 -8.38 5.86 -0.69
C THR A 57 -8.78 7.11 -1.47
N TYR A 58 -9.82 6.97 -2.29
CA TYR A 58 -10.38 8.12 -3.01
C TYR A 58 -10.86 9.20 -2.02
N SER A 59 -11.52 8.78 -0.95
CA SER A 59 -12.03 9.71 0.07
C SER A 59 -10.92 10.47 0.78
N LEU A 60 -9.86 9.76 1.20
CA LEU A 60 -8.74 10.38 1.88
C LEU A 60 -8.00 11.37 0.97
N LEU A 61 -7.78 10.97 -0.28
CA LEU A 61 -7.07 11.80 -1.25
C LEU A 61 -7.86 13.05 -1.59
N ALA A 62 -9.16 12.90 -1.83
CA ALA A 62 -10.06 14.01 -2.17
C ALA A 62 -10.16 15.04 -1.04
N GLY A 63 -10.08 14.60 0.21
CA GLY A 63 -10.15 15.47 1.39
C GLY A 63 -8.82 16.06 1.82
N SER A 64 -7.74 15.85 1.07
CA SER A 64 -6.39 16.26 1.45
C SER A 64 -5.84 17.37 0.56
N LYS A 65 -4.66 17.87 0.92
CA LYS A 65 -3.91 18.81 0.08
C LYS A 65 -3.46 18.20 -1.24
N LEU A 66 -3.50 16.86 -1.36
CA LEU A 66 -3.10 16.15 -2.56
C LEU A 66 -4.26 15.87 -3.50
N LYS A 67 -5.42 16.46 -3.28
CA LYS A 67 -6.62 16.28 -4.14
C LYS A 67 -6.35 16.58 -5.61
N HIS A 68 -5.35 17.43 -5.90
CA HIS A 68 -4.95 17.74 -7.28
C HIS A 68 -4.56 16.51 -8.08
N ILE A 69 -4.13 15.42 -7.43
CA ILE A 69 -3.84 14.17 -8.12
C ILE A 69 -5.07 13.67 -8.86
N LEU A 70 -6.23 13.68 -8.18
CA LEU A 70 -7.49 13.26 -8.80
C LEU A 70 -8.00 14.29 -9.81
N GLU A 71 -7.82 15.58 -9.54
CA GLU A 71 -8.25 16.63 -10.44
C GLU A 71 -7.47 16.60 -11.76
N ASP A 72 -6.16 16.36 -11.69
CA ASP A 72 -5.27 16.37 -12.85
C ASP A 72 -5.23 15.02 -13.58
N CYS A 73 -5.73 13.95 -12.96
CA CYS A 73 -5.75 12.59 -13.53
C CYS A 73 -7.18 12.06 -13.61
N PRO A 74 -7.99 12.54 -14.57
CA PRO A 74 -9.39 12.08 -14.70
C PRO A 74 -9.51 10.57 -14.90
N ALA A 75 -8.56 9.94 -15.59
CA ALA A 75 -8.57 8.51 -15.81
C ALA A 75 -8.46 7.73 -14.50
N LEU A 76 -7.68 8.23 -13.54
CA LEU A 76 -7.60 7.64 -12.20
C LEU A 76 -8.86 7.96 -11.40
N ARG A 77 -9.26 9.23 -11.40
CA ARG A 77 -10.43 9.70 -10.64
C ARG A 77 -11.70 8.93 -10.98
N ASP A 78 -11.93 8.70 -12.26
CA ASP A 78 -13.17 8.10 -12.77
C ASP A 78 -13.03 6.60 -13.06
N CYS A 79 -11.94 5.98 -12.65
CA CYS A 79 -11.65 4.55 -12.83
C CYS A 79 -11.71 4.12 -14.31
N LEU A 80 -11.21 4.98 -15.20
CA LEU A 80 -11.16 4.68 -16.63
C LEU A 80 -9.98 3.79 -17.00
N LEU A 81 -8.97 3.73 -16.11
CA LEU A 81 -7.86 2.80 -16.25
C LEU A 81 -8.33 1.39 -15.91
N SER A 82 -7.68 0.38 -16.49
CA SER A 82 -7.87 -1.00 -16.04
C SER A 82 -7.34 -1.16 -14.62
N GLU A 83 -7.92 -2.09 -13.87
CA GLU A 83 -7.47 -2.34 -12.51
C GLU A 83 -5.98 -2.67 -12.48
N GLY A 84 -5.22 -1.92 -11.67
CA GLY A 84 -3.79 -2.11 -11.56
C GLY A 84 -2.94 -1.44 -12.65
N GLU A 85 -3.58 -0.79 -13.62
CA GLU A 85 -2.88 -0.03 -14.66
C GLU A 85 -2.40 1.30 -14.08
N PHE A 86 -1.11 1.60 -14.23
CA PHE A 86 -0.51 2.81 -13.69
C PHE A 86 -0.62 4.00 -14.63
N ILE A 87 -0.87 5.17 -14.05
CA ILE A 87 -0.71 6.46 -14.71
C ILE A 87 0.41 7.23 -14.00
N GLN A 88 1.30 7.83 -14.77
CA GLN A 88 2.40 8.61 -14.19
C GLN A 88 1.96 10.06 -13.95
N TYR A 89 2.30 10.56 -12.75
CA TYR A 89 1.99 11.92 -12.36
C TYR A 89 3.04 12.42 -11.38
N LYS A 90 3.74 13.50 -11.74
CA LYS A 90 4.74 14.19 -10.89
C LYS A 90 5.75 13.23 -10.23
N GLY A 91 6.34 12.34 -11.03
CA GLY A 91 7.39 11.45 -10.56
C GLY A 91 6.92 10.18 -9.86
N ARG A 92 5.63 9.97 -9.72
CA ARG A 92 5.05 8.75 -9.15
C ARG A 92 4.06 8.14 -10.11
N LYS A 93 3.83 6.85 -9.93
CA LYS A 93 2.82 6.11 -10.68
C LYS A 93 1.67 5.74 -9.76
N TYR A 94 0.45 5.93 -10.23
CA TYR A 94 -0.78 5.71 -9.49
C TYR A 94 -1.66 4.71 -10.20
N ALA A 95 -2.32 3.85 -9.45
CA ALA A 95 -3.29 2.89 -9.99
C ALA A 95 -4.40 2.67 -8.96
N TRP A 96 -5.55 2.18 -9.42
CA TRP A 96 -6.60 1.75 -8.49
C TRP A 96 -6.65 0.23 -8.45
N LEU A 97 -7.08 -0.31 -7.32
CA LEU A 97 -7.32 -1.73 -7.11
C LEU A 97 -8.64 -1.90 -6.36
N GLY A 98 -9.36 -2.97 -6.68
CA GLY A 98 -10.48 -3.40 -5.86
C GLY A 98 -9.96 -3.95 -4.54
N ILE A 99 -10.76 -3.79 -3.48
CA ILE A 99 -10.46 -4.36 -2.17
C ILE A 99 -11.75 -5.00 -1.65
N ASP A 100 -11.66 -6.22 -1.12
CA ASP A 100 -12.82 -6.86 -0.54
C ASP A 100 -13.02 -6.48 0.94
N GLY A 101 -14.12 -6.93 1.53
CA GLY A 101 -14.45 -6.59 2.91
C GLY A 101 -13.46 -7.13 3.94
N ASN A 102 -12.62 -8.10 3.57
CA ASN A 102 -11.59 -8.66 4.43
C ASN A 102 -10.24 -7.96 4.28
N GLY A 103 -10.15 -6.98 3.37
CA GLY A 103 -8.91 -6.25 3.16
C GLY A 103 -7.94 -6.94 2.21
N VAL A 104 -8.45 -7.80 1.34
CA VAL A 104 -7.62 -8.49 0.35
C VAL A 104 -7.63 -7.71 -0.96
N ILE A 105 -6.43 -7.44 -1.48
CA ILE A 105 -6.23 -6.87 -2.81
C ILE A 105 -5.55 -7.90 -3.69
N LYS A 106 -5.83 -7.85 -4.99
CA LYS A 106 -5.16 -8.71 -5.97
C LYS A 106 -4.47 -7.83 -6.99
N LEU A 107 -3.17 -8.04 -7.16
CA LEU A 107 -2.37 -7.28 -8.10
C LEU A 107 -2.21 -8.06 -9.41
N PRO A 108 -2.61 -7.48 -10.55
CA PRO A 108 -2.29 -8.08 -11.83
C PRO A 108 -0.78 -8.29 -11.99
N GLN A 109 -0.38 -9.27 -12.79
CA GLN A 109 1.03 -9.57 -13.00
C GLN A 109 1.82 -8.35 -13.49
N SER A 110 1.24 -7.58 -14.40
CA SER A 110 1.87 -6.35 -14.90
C SER A 110 2.10 -5.31 -13.80
N THR A 111 1.19 -5.23 -12.84
CA THR A 111 1.33 -4.33 -11.70
C THR A 111 2.49 -4.76 -10.81
N LEU A 112 2.60 -6.06 -10.52
CA LEU A 112 3.70 -6.60 -9.74
C LEU A 112 5.05 -6.33 -10.43
N GLU A 113 5.12 -6.47 -11.75
CA GLU A 113 6.35 -6.20 -12.50
C GLU A 113 6.80 -4.75 -12.37
N VAL A 114 5.87 -3.80 -12.47
CA VAL A 114 6.18 -2.37 -12.28
C VAL A 114 6.71 -2.11 -10.88
N LEU A 115 6.11 -2.76 -9.87
CA LEU A 115 6.51 -2.60 -8.48
C LEU A 115 7.71 -3.46 -8.09
N LYS A 116 8.19 -4.32 -8.99
CA LYS A 116 9.30 -5.25 -8.76
C LYS A 116 8.99 -6.22 -7.61
N LEU A 117 7.76 -6.70 -7.56
CA LEU A 117 7.28 -7.65 -6.56
C LEU A 117 7.10 -9.03 -7.19
N GLN A 118 7.27 -10.06 -6.37
CA GLN A 118 7.05 -11.46 -6.74
C GLN A 118 6.31 -12.17 -5.61
N HIS A 119 5.61 -13.25 -5.93
CA HIS A 119 4.98 -14.06 -4.90
C HIS A 119 6.03 -14.58 -3.92
N GLY A 120 5.65 -14.70 -2.67
CA GLY A 120 6.54 -15.10 -1.59
C GLY A 120 7.25 -13.93 -0.91
N MET A 121 7.29 -12.74 -1.52
CA MET A 121 7.91 -11.58 -0.90
C MET A 121 7.09 -11.08 0.28
N GLU A 122 7.77 -10.61 1.32
CA GLU A 122 7.14 -10.01 2.48
C GLU A 122 7.12 -8.49 2.35
N LEU A 123 5.99 -7.90 2.74
CA LEU A 123 5.79 -6.46 2.73
C LEU A 123 5.55 -5.99 4.16
N LEU A 124 6.32 -5.00 4.60
CA LEU A 124 6.13 -4.38 5.91
C LEU A 124 5.15 -3.23 5.79
N SER A 125 4.03 -3.33 6.50
CA SER A 125 3.00 -2.29 6.50
C SER A 125 3.27 -1.31 7.62
N ILE A 126 3.53 -0.05 7.27
CA ILE A 126 3.86 1.01 8.21
C ILE A 126 3.02 2.26 7.96
N ARG A 127 2.75 2.99 9.05
CA ARG A 127 2.10 4.30 8.95
C ARG A 127 3.05 5.28 8.25
N SER A 128 2.57 5.93 7.20
CA SER A 128 3.37 6.88 6.44
C SER A 128 2.89 8.32 6.67
N SER A 129 1.59 8.55 6.53
CA SER A 129 0.98 9.87 6.75
C SER A 129 -0.47 9.68 7.20
N ASP A 130 -1.19 10.80 7.36
CA ASP A 130 -2.61 10.76 7.74
C ASP A 130 -3.49 10.14 6.66
N ILE A 131 -3.04 10.15 5.41
CA ILE A 131 -3.85 9.72 4.27
C ILE A 131 -3.32 8.46 3.60
N ALA A 132 -2.13 7.98 3.94
CA ALA A 132 -1.54 6.83 3.26
C ALA A 132 -0.66 6.01 4.20
N PHE A 133 -0.60 4.71 3.94
CA PHE A 133 0.36 3.82 4.59
C PHE A 133 1.22 3.15 3.53
N THR A 134 2.39 2.66 3.94
CA THR A 134 3.36 2.06 3.04
C THR A 134 3.37 0.54 3.22
N MET A 135 3.41 -0.18 2.11
CA MET A 135 3.68 -1.62 2.06
C MET A 135 5.09 -1.77 1.48
N GLY A 136 6.09 -1.72 2.34
CA GLY A 136 7.49 -1.68 1.93
C GLY A 136 8.08 -3.07 1.70
N ALA A 137 8.80 -3.22 0.59
CA ALA A 137 9.35 -4.50 0.16
C ALA A 137 10.83 -4.68 0.50
N LYS A 138 11.49 -3.63 0.95
CA LYS A 138 12.93 -3.63 1.26
C LYS A 138 13.27 -2.51 2.22
N GLY A 139 14.53 -2.42 2.58
CA GLY A 139 15.08 -1.31 3.34
C GLY A 139 15.28 -1.59 4.81
N PRO A 140 15.81 -0.59 5.55
CA PRO A 140 16.22 -0.79 6.95
C PRO A 140 15.08 -1.21 7.87
N LEU A 141 13.86 -0.71 7.66
CA LEU A 141 12.74 -1.05 8.53
C LEU A 141 12.31 -2.50 8.36
N LEU A 142 12.31 -3.02 7.12
CA LEU A 142 12.02 -4.43 6.88
C LEU A 142 13.08 -5.33 7.50
N GLU A 143 14.35 -4.96 7.37
CA GLU A 143 15.44 -5.70 7.99
C GLU A 143 15.30 -5.72 9.51
N LYS A 144 14.96 -4.59 10.12
CA LYS A 144 14.71 -4.51 11.57
C LYS A 144 13.52 -5.37 11.97
N ALA A 145 12.48 -5.42 11.15
CA ALA A 145 11.32 -6.26 11.40
C ALA A 145 11.71 -7.74 11.41
N HIS A 146 12.55 -8.16 10.48
CA HIS A 146 13.03 -9.56 10.42
C HIS A 146 13.87 -9.92 11.63
N ASN A 147 14.59 -8.96 12.22
CA ASN A 147 15.45 -9.16 13.38
C ASN A 147 14.75 -8.80 14.69
N PHE A 148 13.49 -8.38 14.65
CA PHE A 148 12.75 -7.98 15.83
C PHE A 148 12.46 -9.19 16.71
N GLN A 149 12.78 -9.09 18.02
CA GLN A 149 12.61 -10.20 18.95
C GLN A 149 11.17 -10.34 19.48
N GLY A 150 10.35 -9.32 19.30
CA GLY A 150 8.92 -9.40 19.63
C GLY A 150 8.12 -10.01 18.49
N ASN A 151 6.80 -10.09 18.68
CA ASN A 151 5.90 -10.61 17.66
C ASN A 151 5.41 -9.51 16.75
N ILE A 152 5.62 -9.68 15.44
CA ILE A 152 4.97 -8.87 14.40
C ILE A 152 4.02 -9.80 13.66
N ALA A 153 2.74 -9.45 13.64
CA ALA A 153 1.73 -10.28 13.01
C ALA A 153 1.97 -10.37 11.50
N LYS A 154 1.78 -11.57 10.96
CA LYS A 154 1.87 -11.84 9.52
C LYS A 154 0.50 -12.15 8.96
N TYR A 155 0.25 -11.65 7.76
CA TYR A 155 -1.04 -11.78 7.07
C TYR A 155 -0.92 -12.36 5.67
#